data_7f8250a626d8f73df5b2e8aa22e888fa
#
_entry.id   7f8250a626d8f73df5b2e8aa22e888fa
#
_cell.length_a   1.000
_cell.length_b   1.000
_cell.length_c   1.000
_cell.angle_alpha   90.00
_cell.angle_beta   90.00
_cell.angle_gamma   90.00
#
_symmetry.space_group_name_H-M   'P 1'
#
loop_
_entity.id
_entity.type
_entity.pdbx_description
1 polymer ?
#
loop_
_entity_poly.entity_id
_entity_poly.type
_entity_poly.pdbx_seq_one_letter_code
_entity_poly.pdbx_strand_id
1 'polypeptide(L)'
;MIVSRFVLPLALMFSGQAFAYDGFDADVATCMQGNNKGDVVTACTRLIDNAEAENAVVGMFYGLRASNSDDTEQNCSDARKSLGLADDEAIRTLSQQLVDANC
;
A
#
# COMPACT_ATOMS: atom_id res chain seq x y z
N MET A 1 -33.94 9.45 5.96
CA MET A 1 -33.84 10.11 4.75
C MET A 1 -32.66 11.01 4.65
N ILE A 2 -32.60 12.00 5.44
CA ILE A 2 -31.49 12.90 5.45
C ILE A 2 -30.20 12.20 5.77
N VAL A 3 -30.29 11.19 6.58
CA VAL A 3 -29.13 10.40 6.97
C VAL A 3 -28.43 9.80 5.77
N SER A 4 -29.19 9.30 4.81
CA SER A 4 -28.54 8.67 3.68
C SER A 4 -27.77 9.67 2.85
N ARG A 5 -28.14 10.93 2.91
CA ARG A 5 -27.40 11.93 2.18
C ARG A 5 -26.07 12.23 2.79
N PHE A 6 -25.97 12.14 4.09
CA PHE A 6 -24.68 12.31 4.73
C PHE A 6 -23.73 11.20 4.38
N VAL A 7 -24.25 9.98 4.36
CA VAL A 7 -23.42 8.84 4.10
C VAL A 7 -22.86 8.89 2.69
N LEU A 8 -23.67 9.27 1.75
CA LEU A 8 -23.24 9.31 0.36
C LEU A 8 -22.08 10.24 0.12
N PRO A 9 -22.11 11.48 0.59
CA PRO A 9 -20.96 12.36 0.36
C PRO A 9 -19.68 11.84 0.96
N LEU A 10 -19.77 11.22 2.13
CA LEU A 10 -18.58 10.68 2.74
C LEU A 10 -18.01 9.52 1.92
N ALA A 11 -18.89 8.66 1.45
CA ALA A 11 -18.46 7.54 0.64
C ALA A 11 -17.82 8.01 -0.64
N LEU A 12 -18.37 9.04 -1.25
CA LEU A 12 -17.80 9.57 -2.48
C LEU A 12 -16.44 10.18 -2.26
N MET A 13 -16.26 10.91 -1.18
CA MET A 13 -14.97 11.49 -0.88
C MET A 13 -13.93 10.43 -0.70
N PHE A 14 -14.30 9.39 0.02
CA PHE A 14 -13.39 8.31 0.28
C PHE A 14 -13.02 7.58 -1.00
N SER A 15 -14.01 7.29 -1.82
CA SER A 15 -13.77 6.57 -3.06
C SER A 15 -12.96 7.37 -4.05
N GLY A 16 -13.05 8.69 -3.97
CA GLY A 16 -12.32 9.54 -4.89
C GLY A 16 -10.83 9.50 -4.72
N GLN A 17 -10.34 8.95 -3.61
CA GLN A 17 -8.92 8.96 -3.32
C GLN A 17 -8.19 7.77 -3.87
N ALA A 18 -8.89 6.70 -4.19
CA ALA A 18 -8.27 5.51 -4.75
C ALA A 18 -9.31 4.76 -5.54
N PHE A 19 -8.90 4.20 -6.66
CA PHE A 19 -9.78 3.34 -7.43
C PHE A 19 -9.93 2.02 -6.75
N ALA A 20 -11.16 1.73 -6.33
CA ALA A 20 -11.46 0.47 -5.70
C ALA A 20 -11.81 -0.56 -6.77
N TYR A 21 -11.33 -1.76 -6.58
CA TYR A 21 -11.71 -2.92 -7.37
C TYR A 21 -12.32 -3.93 -6.42
N ASP A 22 -12.92 -4.99 -6.96
CA ASP A 22 -13.48 -6.03 -6.11
C ASP A 22 -12.39 -6.59 -5.21
N GLY A 23 -12.64 -6.55 -3.90
CA GLY A 23 -11.67 -7.03 -2.93
C GLY A 23 -10.67 -5.98 -2.48
N PHE A 24 -10.80 -4.74 -2.95
CA PHE A 24 -9.87 -3.68 -2.59
C PHE A 24 -9.73 -3.53 -1.08
N ASP A 25 -10.85 -3.45 -0.37
CA ASP A 25 -10.81 -3.24 1.08
C ASP A 25 -10.13 -4.41 1.79
N ALA A 26 -10.41 -5.63 1.35
CA ALA A 26 -9.81 -6.81 1.93
C ALA A 26 -8.29 -6.83 1.67
N ASP A 27 -7.88 -6.44 0.48
CA ASP A 27 -6.46 -6.40 0.15
C ASP A 27 -5.73 -5.32 0.94
N VAL A 28 -6.36 -4.16 1.15
CA VAL A 28 -5.76 -3.12 1.98
C VAL A 28 -5.55 -3.65 3.40
N ALA A 29 -6.58 -4.27 3.97
CA ALA A 29 -6.47 -4.81 5.32
C ALA A 29 -5.36 -5.86 5.41
N THR A 30 -5.29 -6.76 4.45
CA THR A 30 -4.28 -7.82 4.46
C THR A 30 -2.89 -7.26 4.23
N CYS A 31 -2.73 -6.36 3.28
CA CYS A 31 -1.43 -5.77 2.98
C CYS A 31 -0.88 -5.03 4.20
N MET A 32 -1.75 -4.32 4.93
CA MET A 32 -1.31 -3.48 6.03
C MET A 32 -1.25 -4.19 7.37
N GLN A 33 -2.07 -5.22 7.59
CA GLN A 33 -2.22 -5.83 8.91
C GLN A 33 -2.23 -7.34 8.90
N GLY A 34 -1.96 -7.97 7.77
CA GLY A 34 -2.02 -9.43 7.68
C GLY A 34 -0.95 -10.10 8.52
N ASN A 35 -1.23 -11.30 8.99
CA ASN A 35 -0.31 -12.07 9.81
C ASN A 35 0.53 -13.05 9.02
N ASN A 36 0.11 -13.37 7.81
CA ASN A 36 0.81 -14.33 6.96
C ASN A 36 1.57 -13.57 5.89
N LYS A 37 2.88 -13.75 5.86
CA LYS A 37 3.73 -12.98 4.95
C LYS A 37 3.35 -13.20 3.49
N GLY A 38 3.05 -14.44 3.11
CA GLY A 38 2.65 -14.72 1.73
C GLY A 38 1.37 -14.02 1.34
N ASP A 39 0.40 -14.00 2.26
CA ASP A 39 -0.86 -13.30 2.00
C ASP A 39 -0.64 -11.79 1.88
N VAL A 40 0.24 -11.24 2.71
CA VAL A 40 0.56 -9.81 2.64
C VAL A 40 1.18 -9.48 1.29
N VAL A 41 2.15 -10.26 0.86
CA VAL A 41 2.81 -10.03 -0.44
C VAL A 41 1.79 -10.10 -1.57
N THR A 42 0.90 -11.09 -1.53
CA THR A 42 -0.11 -11.24 -2.57
C THR A 42 -1.07 -10.06 -2.59
N ALA A 43 -1.55 -9.65 -1.42
CA ALA A 43 -2.48 -8.52 -1.33
C ALA A 43 -1.81 -7.21 -1.75
N CYS A 44 -0.60 -6.96 -1.31
CA CYS A 44 0.14 -5.77 -1.71
C CYS A 44 0.38 -5.75 -3.23
N THR A 45 0.66 -6.91 -3.82
CA THR A 45 0.87 -7.00 -5.25
C THR A 45 -0.40 -6.65 -6.02
N ARG A 46 -1.55 -7.16 -5.57
CA ARG A 46 -2.80 -6.81 -6.23
C ARG A 46 -3.09 -5.31 -6.14
N LEU A 47 -2.79 -4.71 -5.01
CA LEU A 47 -2.97 -3.26 -4.83
C LEU A 47 -2.05 -2.48 -5.76
N ILE A 48 -0.80 -2.87 -5.84
CA ILE A 48 0.17 -2.19 -6.71
C ILE A 48 -0.28 -2.28 -8.17
N ASP A 49 -0.78 -3.44 -8.58
CA ASP A 49 -1.12 -3.67 -9.98
C ASP A 49 -2.46 -3.07 -10.39
N ASN A 50 -3.39 -2.96 -9.46
CA ASN A 50 -4.79 -2.69 -9.82
C ASN A 50 -5.38 -1.43 -9.21
N ALA A 51 -4.89 -0.97 -8.07
CA ALA A 51 -5.45 0.21 -7.44
C ALA A 51 -4.83 1.46 -8.04
N GLU A 52 -5.66 2.48 -8.24
CA GLU A 52 -5.15 3.80 -8.63
C GLU A 52 -5.19 4.66 -7.39
N ALA A 53 -4.04 4.88 -6.80
CA ALA A 53 -3.92 5.61 -5.57
C ALA A 53 -2.82 6.65 -5.70
N GLU A 54 -2.75 7.55 -4.74
CA GLU A 54 -1.70 8.56 -4.71
C GLU A 54 -0.34 7.90 -4.54
N ASN A 55 0.69 8.57 -5.02
CA ASN A 55 2.05 8.03 -5.01
C ASN A 55 2.50 7.60 -3.62
N ALA A 56 2.18 8.40 -2.61
CA ALA A 56 2.58 8.07 -1.24
C ALA A 56 1.96 6.76 -0.78
N VAL A 57 0.70 6.53 -1.15
CA VAL A 57 -0.01 5.30 -0.79
C VAL A 57 0.59 4.11 -1.53
N VAL A 58 0.87 4.27 -2.80
CA VAL A 58 1.51 3.21 -3.59
C VAL A 58 2.88 2.90 -3.01
N GLY A 59 3.62 3.92 -2.61
CA GLY A 59 4.90 3.74 -1.96
C GLY A 59 4.80 2.89 -0.71
N MET A 60 3.74 3.07 0.07
CA MET A 60 3.50 2.23 1.25
C MET A 60 3.31 0.77 0.87
N PHE A 61 2.55 0.51 -0.19
CA PHE A 61 2.34 -0.87 -0.64
C PHE A 61 3.65 -1.53 -1.02
N TYR A 62 4.53 -0.81 -1.73
CA TYR A 62 5.85 -1.34 -2.06
C TYR A 62 6.67 -1.63 -0.80
N GLY A 63 6.65 -0.71 0.16
CA GLY A 63 7.39 -0.91 1.41
C GLY A 63 6.89 -2.10 2.21
N LEU A 64 5.57 -2.26 2.27
CA LEU A 64 4.97 -3.39 2.98
C LEU A 64 5.30 -4.71 2.29
N ARG A 65 5.30 -4.73 0.96
CA ARG A 65 5.67 -5.93 0.25
C ARG A 65 7.12 -6.29 0.53
N ALA A 66 8.02 -5.29 0.49
CA ALA A 66 9.42 -5.52 0.77
C ALA A 66 9.65 -6.04 2.19
N SER A 67 8.84 -5.59 3.13
CA SER A 67 8.97 -5.99 4.53
C SER A 67 8.53 -7.44 4.77
N ASN A 68 7.76 -8.01 3.87
CA ASN A 68 7.15 -9.32 4.07
C ASN A 68 7.59 -10.37 3.06
N SER A 69 8.47 -10.03 2.15
CA SER A 69 8.94 -10.95 1.12
C SER A 69 10.36 -11.41 1.43
N ASP A 70 10.67 -12.65 1.05
CA ASP A 70 12.01 -13.20 1.20
C ASP A 70 12.85 -13.01 -0.06
N ASP A 71 12.31 -12.43 -1.11
CA ASP A 71 13.03 -12.19 -2.36
C ASP A 71 13.81 -10.89 -2.22
N THR A 72 15.09 -11.02 -1.90
CA THR A 72 15.94 -9.87 -1.62
C THR A 72 16.05 -8.92 -2.82
N GLU A 73 16.12 -9.47 -4.01
CA GLU A 73 16.22 -8.65 -5.22
C GLU A 73 14.99 -7.80 -5.43
N GLN A 74 13.81 -8.42 -5.28
CA GLN A 74 12.56 -7.68 -5.38
C GLN A 74 12.44 -6.69 -4.24
N ASN A 75 12.86 -7.08 -3.03
CA ASN A 75 12.79 -6.20 -1.88
C ASN A 75 13.63 -4.96 -2.08
N CYS A 76 14.80 -5.10 -2.68
CA CYS A 76 15.63 -3.93 -3.00
C CYS A 76 14.92 -2.99 -3.96
N SER A 77 14.35 -3.53 -5.02
CA SER A 77 13.61 -2.74 -6.00
C SER A 77 12.39 -2.07 -5.35
N ASP A 78 11.63 -2.81 -4.55
CA ASP A 78 10.45 -2.28 -3.89
C ASP A 78 10.82 -1.19 -2.89
N ALA A 79 11.90 -1.40 -2.15
CA ALA A 79 12.35 -0.43 -1.17
C ALA A 79 12.73 0.89 -1.85
N ARG A 80 13.40 0.82 -2.99
CA ARG A 80 13.75 2.02 -3.74
C ARG A 80 12.53 2.74 -4.27
N LYS A 81 11.54 1.99 -4.75
CA LYS A 81 10.29 2.60 -5.21
C LYS A 81 9.55 3.25 -4.07
N SER A 82 9.49 2.57 -2.93
CA SER A 82 8.86 3.13 -1.75
C SER A 82 9.54 4.44 -1.34
N LEU A 83 10.86 4.46 -1.33
CA LEU A 83 11.61 5.64 -0.96
C LEU A 83 11.34 6.79 -1.92
N GLY A 84 11.31 6.51 -3.22
CA GLY A 84 11.08 7.53 -4.23
C GLY A 84 9.68 8.11 -4.22
N LEU A 85 8.70 7.35 -3.73
CA LEU A 85 7.31 7.78 -3.71
C LEU A 85 6.88 8.34 -2.36
N ALA A 86 7.72 8.21 -1.33
CA ALA A 86 7.39 8.68 0.01
C ALA A 86 7.36 10.20 0.05
N ASP A 87 6.32 10.73 0.70
CA ASP A 87 6.21 12.18 0.85
C ASP A 87 6.25 12.60 2.32
N ASP A 88 6.47 11.66 3.23
CA ASP A 88 6.63 12.03 4.63
C ASP A 88 7.89 11.35 5.20
N GLU A 89 8.39 11.96 6.26
CA GLU A 89 9.67 11.59 6.84
C GLU A 89 9.67 10.18 7.41
N ALA A 90 8.57 9.78 8.05
CA ALA A 90 8.51 8.47 8.67
C ALA A 90 8.59 7.36 7.62
N ILE A 91 7.84 7.51 6.55
CA ILE A 91 7.87 6.51 5.47
C ILE A 91 9.22 6.52 4.78
N ARG A 92 9.81 7.70 4.60
CA ARG A 92 11.13 7.81 3.99
C ARG A 92 12.18 7.11 4.83
N THR A 93 12.11 7.26 6.14
CA THR A 93 13.06 6.61 7.05
C THR A 93 12.93 5.09 6.97
N LEU A 94 11.69 4.59 7.01
CA LEU A 94 11.47 3.15 6.91
C LEU A 94 11.94 2.61 5.57
N SER A 95 11.65 3.33 4.50
CA SER A 95 12.06 2.89 3.17
C SER A 95 13.56 2.87 3.04
N GLN A 96 14.25 3.85 3.63
CA GLN A 96 15.70 3.86 3.60
C GLN A 96 16.27 2.67 4.36
N GLN A 97 15.68 2.31 5.49
CA GLN A 97 16.10 1.13 6.23
C GLN A 97 15.94 -0.13 5.40
N LEU A 98 14.86 -0.21 4.64
CA LEU A 98 14.65 -1.35 3.75
C LEU A 98 15.67 -1.39 2.63
N VAL A 99 16.02 -0.24 2.07
CA VAL A 99 17.07 -0.16 1.06
C VAL A 99 18.38 -0.65 1.66
N ASP A 100 18.73 -0.17 2.84
CA ASP A 100 19.98 -0.55 3.47
C ASP A 100 20.05 -2.04 3.78
N ALA A 101 18.91 -2.64 4.11
CA ALA A 101 18.87 -4.06 4.46
C ALA A 101 18.86 -4.98 3.25
N ASN A 102 18.36 -4.52 2.09
CA ASN A 102 18.13 -5.40 0.95
C ASN A 102 18.98 -5.07 -0.28
N CYS A 103 19.57 -3.94 -0.29
CA CYS A 103 20.39 -3.51 -1.41
C CYS A 103 21.87 -3.50 -1.00
#